data_abda49a33c59a5f035cc28f51d23a414
#
_entry.id   abda49a33c59a5f035cc28f51d23a414
#
_cell.length_a   1.000
_cell.length_b   1.000
_cell.length_c   1.000
_cell.angle_alpha   90.00
_cell.angle_beta   90.00
_cell.angle_gamma   90.00
#
_symmetry.space_group_name_H-M   'P 1'
#
loop_
_entity.id
_entity.type
_entity.pdbx_description
1 polymer ?
#
loop_
_entity_poly.entity_id
_entity_poly.type
_entity_poly.pdbx_seq_one_letter_code
_entity_poly.pdbx_strand_id
1 'polypeptide(L)'
;MSFSVRSVRSDDVIGISNILNEIIIEGGKTLHNNTMKPLEFEKYYLKSQFTVCGHVAIQEKSIIGFQLLEWSDPNWSGVDKLPSNWGLISTYIKKNARRLSAGKQLFHATKLYASKTKMLSIIATVGLFNKGAIEFYESLGFYEYGHFENDTNQYCVSRRFDLPV
;
A
#
# COMPACT_ATOMS: atom_id res chain seq x y z
N MET A 1 -17.39 -14.27 -8.16
CA MET A 1 -16.33 -15.19 -7.70
C MET A 1 -15.81 -14.74 -6.34
N SER A 2 -15.66 -15.68 -5.43
CA SER A 2 -15.16 -15.40 -4.08
C SER A 2 -13.64 -15.37 -4.06
N PHE A 3 -13.07 -14.55 -3.17
CA PHE A 3 -11.65 -14.53 -2.86
C PHE A 3 -11.48 -14.46 -1.34
N SER A 4 -10.30 -14.81 -0.86
CA SER A 4 -9.93 -14.75 0.56
C SER A 4 -8.77 -13.81 0.80
N VAL A 5 -8.67 -13.30 2.02
CA VAL A 5 -7.56 -12.44 2.46
C VAL A 5 -6.84 -13.12 3.62
N ARG A 6 -5.53 -13.17 3.57
CA ARG A 6 -4.66 -13.65 4.65
C ARG A 6 -3.37 -12.86 4.74
N SER A 7 -2.65 -13.04 5.83
CA SER A 7 -1.31 -12.47 5.99
C SER A 7 -0.34 -12.99 4.93
N VAL A 8 0.58 -12.12 4.53
CA VAL A 8 1.69 -12.48 3.61
C VAL A 8 2.57 -13.56 4.25
N ARG A 9 3.03 -14.48 3.43
CA ARG A 9 4.00 -15.53 3.78
C ARG A 9 5.26 -15.38 2.93
N SER A 10 6.35 -16.02 3.35
CA SER A 10 7.60 -16.02 2.58
C SER A 10 7.43 -16.56 1.16
N ASP A 11 6.53 -17.53 0.97
CA ASP A 11 6.23 -18.12 -0.35
C ASP A 11 5.54 -17.15 -1.31
N ASP A 12 4.99 -16.05 -0.81
CA ASP A 12 4.26 -15.07 -1.61
C ASP A 12 5.18 -14.04 -2.29
N VAL A 13 6.43 -13.94 -1.87
CA VAL A 13 7.35 -12.86 -2.29
C VAL A 13 7.45 -12.76 -3.81
N ILE A 14 7.63 -13.88 -4.51
CA ILE A 14 7.71 -13.89 -5.98
C ILE A 14 6.40 -13.40 -6.59
N GLY A 15 5.27 -13.91 -6.12
CA GLY A 15 3.94 -13.53 -6.65
C GLY A 15 3.63 -12.07 -6.46
N ILE A 16 3.86 -11.52 -5.26
CA ILE A 16 3.55 -10.10 -4.97
C ILE A 16 4.53 -9.15 -5.64
N SER A 17 5.81 -9.49 -5.72
CA SER A 17 6.78 -8.67 -6.45
C SER A 17 6.47 -8.62 -7.95
N ASN A 18 6.01 -9.74 -8.53
CA ASN A 18 5.56 -9.76 -9.93
C ASN A 18 4.34 -8.86 -10.15
N ILE A 19 3.37 -8.83 -9.24
CA ILE A 19 2.22 -7.93 -9.33
C ILE A 19 2.67 -6.48 -9.33
N LEU A 20 3.56 -6.10 -8.41
CA LEU A 20 4.11 -4.74 -8.38
C LEU A 20 4.79 -4.39 -9.70
N ASN A 21 5.64 -5.29 -10.21
CA ASN A 21 6.38 -5.05 -11.46
C ASN A 21 5.46 -4.92 -12.67
N GLU A 22 4.40 -5.72 -12.76
CA GLU A 22 3.37 -5.59 -13.79
C GLU A 22 2.70 -4.21 -13.74
N ILE A 23 2.40 -3.70 -12.54
CA ILE A 23 1.78 -2.39 -12.34
C ILE A 23 2.75 -1.26 -12.70
N ILE A 24 4.03 -1.40 -12.36
CA ILE A 24 5.08 -0.44 -12.76
C ILE A 24 5.17 -0.37 -14.29
N ILE A 25 5.19 -1.52 -14.96
CA ILE A 25 5.25 -1.61 -16.42
C ILE A 25 3.98 -1.04 -17.09
N GLU A 26 2.82 -1.25 -16.48
CA GLU A 26 1.55 -0.66 -16.96
C GLU A 26 1.64 0.87 -17.03
N GLY A 27 2.30 1.50 -16.05
CA GLY A 27 2.45 2.94 -15.96
C GLY A 27 1.23 3.66 -15.40
N GLY A 28 1.44 4.81 -14.77
CA GLY A 28 0.37 5.66 -14.26
C GLY A 28 -0.42 5.10 -13.07
N LYS A 29 0.06 4.05 -12.42
CA LYS A 29 -0.64 3.37 -11.32
C LYS A 29 0.17 3.27 -10.03
N THR A 30 1.39 3.76 -10.03
CA THR A 30 2.28 3.78 -8.88
C THR A 30 3.31 4.89 -9.02
N LEU A 31 3.90 5.30 -7.90
CA LEU A 31 5.02 6.25 -7.86
C LEU A 31 6.38 5.55 -8.14
N HIS A 32 6.42 4.24 -8.11
CA HIS A 32 7.63 3.49 -8.47
C HIS A 32 7.93 3.66 -9.96
N ASN A 33 9.21 3.93 -10.26
CA ASN A 33 9.69 4.12 -11.63
C ASN A 33 10.44 2.90 -12.16
N ASN A 34 10.98 2.07 -11.27
CA ASN A 34 11.81 0.93 -11.61
C ASN A 34 11.26 -0.36 -10.99
N THR A 35 11.30 -1.45 -11.76
CA THR A 35 10.94 -2.77 -11.26
C THR A 35 11.92 -3.23 -10.18
N MET A 36 11.47 -4.14 -9.32
CA MET A 36 12.25 -4.71 -8.23
C MET A 36 12.41 -6.22 -8.41
N LYS A 37 13.59 -6.73 -8.08
CA LYS A 37 13.79 -8.18 -7.93
C LYS A 37 13.09 -8.69 -6.65
N PRO A 38 12.69 -9.96 -6.58
CA PRO A 38 12.00 -10.50 -5.41
C PRO A 38 12.77 -10.28 -4.09
N LEU A 39 14.08 -10.46 -4.07
CA LEU A 39 14.91 -10.22 -2.88
C LEU A 39 14.94 -8.76 -2.46
N GLU A 40 14.98 -7.84 -3.41
CA GLU A 40 14.91 -6.40 -3.15
C GLU A 40 13.56 -6.02 -2.55
N PHE A 41 12.49 -6.55 -3.13
CA PHE A 41 11.13 -6.36 -2.64
C PHE A 41 10.97 -6.87 -1.20
N GLU A 42 11.43 -8.09 -0.92
CA GLU A 42 11.37 -8.69 0.41
C GLU A 42 12.12 -7.85 1.44
N LYS A 43 13.34 -7.43 1.12
CA LYS A 43 14.17 -6.60 2.00
C LYS A 43 13.53 -5.24 2.25
N TYR A 44 12.98 -4.61 1.21
CA TYR A 44 12.42 -3.26 1.29
C TYR A 44 11.10 -3.23 2.05
N TYR A 45 10.18 -4.18 1.77
CA TYR A 45 8.82 -4.12 2.27
C TYR A 45 8.49 -5.11 3.40
N LEU A 46 9.09 -6.30 3.40
CA LEU A 46 8.67 -7.36 4.31
C LEU A 46 9.64 -7.60 5.46
N LYS A 47 10.90 -7.26 5.29
CA LYS A 47 11.96 -7.41 6.30
C LYS A 47 12.57 -6.07 6.71
N SER A 48 11.92 -4.98 6.42
CA SER A 48 12.29 -3.64 6.91
C SER A 48 11.97 -3.53 8.41
N GLN A 49 12.77 -2.73 9.11
CA GLN A 49 12.48 -2.39 10.53
C GLN A 49 11.15 -1.64 10.69
N PHE A 50 10.60 -1.09 9.62
CA PHE A 50 9.33 -0.35 9.63
C PHE A 50 8.12 -1.21 9.26
N THR A 51 8.32 -2.44 8.82
CA THR A 51 7.23 -3.34 8.42
C THR A 51 6.28 -3.60 9.60
N VAL A 52 4.99 -3.33 9.41
CA VAL A 52 3.94 -3.60 10.39
C VAL A 52 3.20 -4.88 10.03
N CYS A 53 2.60 -4.94 8.85
CA CYS A 53 1.91 -6.12 8.34
C CYS A 53 1.78 -6.08 6.82
N GLY A 54 1.49 -7.24 6.26
CA GLY A 54 1.14 -7.39 4.85
C GLY A 54 0.04 -8.43 4.70
N HIS A 55 -0.86 -8.20 3.75
CA HIS A 55 -1.97 -9.09 3.43
C HIS A 55 -2.04 -9.33 1.92
N VAL A 56 -2.45 -10.53 1.55
CA VAL A 56 -2.70 -10.92 0.15
C VAL A 56 -4.16 -11.28 -0.03
N ALA A 57 -4.71 -10.95 -1.20
CA ALA A 57 -6.01 -11.41 -1.67
C ALA A 57 -5.78 -12.55 -2.66
N ILE A 58 -6.47 -13.67 -2.45
CA ILE A 58 -6.29 -14.90 -3.21
C ILE A 58 -7.60 -15.32 -3.84
N GLN A 59 -7.59 -15.58 -5.12
CA GLN A 59 -8.69 -16.13 -5.89
C GLN A 59 -8.19 -17.34 -6.68
N GLU A 60 -8.88 -18.48 -6.57
CA GLU A 60 -8.51 -19.71 -7.30
C GLU A 60 -7.02 -20.09 -7.15
N LYS A 61 -6.51 -20.02 -5.92
CA LYS A 61 -5.11 -20.30 -5.58
C LYS A 61 -4.09 -19.30 -6.12
N SER A 62 -4.53 -18.23 -6.78
CA SER A 62 -3.66 -17.17 -7.31
C SER A 62 -3.78 -15.90 -6.50
N ILE A 63 -2.66 -15.23 -6.25
CA ILE A 63 -2.66 -13.91 -5.64
C ILE A 63 -3.16 -12.90 -6.67
N ILE A 64 -4.21 -12.16 -6.33
CA ILE A 64 -4.80 -11.12 -7.19
C ILE A 64 -4.47 -9.71 -6.74
N GLY A 65 -3.93 -9.55 -5.55
CA GLY A 65 -3.53 -8.26 -5.00
C GLY A 65 -2.91 -8.41 -3.62
N PHE A 66 -2.30 -7.33 -3.15
CA PHE A 66 -1.71 -7.27 -1.82
C PHE A 66 -1.72 -5.86 -1.26
N GLN A 67 -1.59 -5.77 0.05
CA GLN A 67 -1.52 -4.51 0.77
C GLN A 67 -0.45 -4.61 1.87
N LEU A 68 0.35 -3.57 2.00
CA LEU A 68 1.43 -3.47 2.98
C LEU A 68 1.21 -2.26 3.85
N LEU A 69 1.57 -2.38 5.13
CA LEU A 69 1.56 -1.29 6.09
C LEU A 69 2.91 -1.21 6.78
N GLU A 70 3.48 -0.02 6.83
CA GLU A 70 4.76 0.29 7.45
C GLU A 70 4.60 1.46 8.42
N TRP A 71 5.44 1.49 9.46
CA TRP A 71 5.61 2.71 10.25
C TRP A 71 6.31 3.78 9.41
N SER A 72 5.99 5.04 9.66
CA SER A 72 6.76 6.16 9.11
C SER A 72 8.17 6.15 9.68
N ASP A 73 9.16 6.50 8.84
CA ASP A 73 10.56 6.62 9.27
C ASP A 73 10.76 7.93 10.03
N PRO A 74 11.11 7.90 11.33
CA PRO A 74 11.36 9.11 12.09
C PRO A 74 12.56 9.91 11.59
N ASN A 75 13.46 9.28 10.84
CA ASN A 75 14.65 9.93 10.27
C ASN A 75 14.42 10.45 8.84
N TRP A 76 13.22 10.25 8.28
CA TRP A 76 12.89 10.80 6.98
C TRP A 76 12.94 12.34 7.02
N SER A 77 13.67 12.94 6.09
CA SER A 77 13.87 14.40 6.02
C SER A 77 13.15 15.06 4.84
N GLY A 78 12.34 14.29 4.09
CA GLY A 78 11.57 14.79 2.95
C GLY A 78 10.44 15.73 3.37
N VAL A 79 9.86 16.41 2.38
CA VAL A 79 8.75 17.36 2.57
C VAL A 79 7.47 16.70 3.10
N ASP A 80 7.35 15.39 2.91
CA ASP A 80 6.24 14.56 3.34
C ASP A 80 6.50 13.83 4.67
N LYS A 81 7.38 14.37 5.50
CA LYS A 81 7.68 13.80 6.82
C LYS A 81 6.42 13.68 7.67
N LEU A 82 6.25 12.51 8.29
CA LEU A 82 5.10 12.18 9.12
C LEU A 82 5.51 11.93 10.57
N PRO A 83 4.57 12.07 11.53
CA PRO A 83 4.80 11.62 12.90
C PRO A 83 5.18 10.13 12.96
N SER A 84 6.04 9.75 13.89
CA SER A 84 6.56 8.39 14.00
C SER A 84 5.51 7.34 14.40
N ASN A 85 4.38 7.77 14.94
CA ASN A 85 3.25 6.90 15.29
C ASN A 85 2.17 6.83 14.19
N TRP A 86 2.48 7.25 12.98
CA TRP A 86 1.64 7.08 11.80
C TRP A 86 2.18 5.98 10.92
N GLY A 87 1.33 5.43 10.08
CA GLY A 87 1.69 4.38 9.13
C GLY A 87 1.56 4.82 7.68
N LEU A 88 2.26 4.12 6.81
CA LEU A 88 2.19 4.26 5.36
C LEU A 88 1.59 2.98 4.77
N ILE A 89 0.58 3.13 3.94
CA ILE A 89 -0.10 2.00 3.28
C ILE A 89 0.19 2.00 1.79
N SER A 90 0.41 0.80 1.25
CA SER A 90 0.57 0.56 -0.19
C SER A 90 -0.38 -0.55 -0.62
N THR A 91 -1.16 -0.31 -1.67
CA THR A 91 -2.16 -1.26 -2.18
C THR A 91 -1.94 -1.50 -3.66
N TYR A 92 -1.84 -2.76 -4.05
CA TYR A 92 -1.61 -3.17 -5.43
C TYR A 92 -2.54 -4.30 -5.82
N ILE A 93 -3.35 -4.09 -6.86
CA ILE A 93 -4.32 -5.06 -7.36
C ILE A 93 -4.04 -5.32 -8.84
N LYS A 94 -4.01 -6.59 -9.23
CA LYS A 94 -3.88 -6.97 -10.66
C LYS A 94 -4.94 -6.25 -11.49
N LYS A 95 -4.56 -5.86 -12.71
CA LYS A 95 -5.44 -5.11 -13.61
C LYS A 95 -6.80 -5.77 -13.81
N ASN A 96 -6.83 -7.08 -14.03
CA ASN A 96 -8.05 -7.86 -14.26
C ASN A 96 -8.85 -8.15 -12.98
N ALA A 97 -8.30 -7.85 -11.81
CA ALA A 97 -8.94 -8.06 -10.51
C ALA A 97 -9.37 -6.76 -9.84
N ARG A 98 -9.15 -5.62 -10.47
CA ARG A 98 -9.63 -4.33 -9.97
C ARG A 98 -11.15 -4.29 -9.99
N ARG A 99 -11.75 -3.55 -9.02
CA ARG A 99 -13.21 -3.39 -8.84
C ARG A 99 -13.93 -4.66 -8.36
N LEU A 100 -13.20 -5.68 -7.88
CA LEU A 100 -13.79 -6.89 -7.27
C LEU A 100 -13.85 -6.82 -5.74
N SER A 101 -13.75 -5.64 -5.14
CA SER A 101 -13.72 -5.43 -3.69
C SER A 101 -12.47 -5.97 -2.97
N ALA A 102 -11.48 -6.48 -3.69
CA ALA A 102 -10.26 -7.02 -3.09
C ALA A 102 -9.53 -5.98 -2.24
N GLY A 103 -9.35 -4.77 -2.76
CA GLY A 103 -8.71 -3.67 -2.02
C GLY A 103 -9.43 -3.30 -0.73
N LYS A 104 -10.77 -3.29 -0.74
CA LYS A 104 -11.58 -3.03 0.45
C LYS A 104 -11.41 -4.11 1.53
N GLN A 105 -11.40 -5.38 1.13
CA GLN A 105 -11.19 -6.48 2.06
C GLN A 105 -9.76 -6.53 2.60
N LEU A 106 -8.76 -6.23 1.76
CA LEU A 106 -7.38 -6.05 2.21
C LEU A 106 -7.29 -4.95 3.27
N PHE A 107 -7.92 -3.80 3.02
CA PHE A 107 -7.91 -2.70 3.97
C PHE A 107 -8.62 -3.06 5.27
N HIS A 108 -9.72 -3.81 5.22
CA HIS A 108 -10.38 -4.30 6.44
C HIS A 108 -9.42 -5.11 7.31
N ALA A 109 -8.66 -6.05 6.73
CA ALA A 109 -7.67 -6.84 7.45
C ALA A 109 -6.53 -5.98 8.01
N THR A 110 -6.00 -5.07 7.19
CA THR A 110 -4.93 -4.15 7.60
C THR A 110 -5.37 -3.23 8.74
N LYS A 111 -6.58 -2.68 8.66
CA LYS A 111 -7.15 -1.82 9.70
C LYS A 111 -7.33 -2.57 11.03
N LEU A 112 -7.82 -3.80 10.99
CA LEU A 112 -7.93 -4.65 12.18
C LEU A 112 -6.57 -4.90 12.82
N TYR A 113 -5.54 -5.14 12.04
CA TYR A 113 -4.20 -5.32 12.55
C TYR A 113 -3.66 -4.02 13.16
N ALA A 114 -3.76 -2.92 12.43
CA ALA A 114 -3.29 -1.61 12.87
C ALA A 114 -3.95 -1.16 14.18
N SER A 115 -5.24 -1.46 14.36
CA SER A 115 -6.00 -1.11 15.58
C SER A 115 -5.47 -1.78 16.86
N LYS A 116 -4.68 -2.83 16.72
CA LYS A 116 -4.02 -3.52 17.84
C LYS A 116 -2.64 -2.93 18.16
N THR A 117 -2.20 -1.97 17.41
CA THR A 117 -0.94 -1.25 17.61
C THR A 117 -1.20 0.13 18.23
N LYS A 118 -0.15 0.91 18.44
CA LYS A 118 -0.26 2.31 18.88
C LYS A 118 -0.33 3.29 17.71
N MET A 119 -0.60 2.79 16.50
CA MET A 119 -0.73 3.64 15.31
C MET A 119 -1.96 4.55 15.42
N LEU A 120 -1.78 5.83 15.14
CA LEU A 120 -2.85 6.82 15.22
C LEU A 120 -3.51 7.10 13.87
N SER A 121 -2.72 7.13 12.82
CA SER A 121 -3.21 7.44 11.47
C SER A 121 -2.46 6.64 10.42
N ILE A 122 -3.13 6.41 9.30
CA ILE A 122 -2.57 5.75 8.12
C ILE A 122 -2.57 6.76 6.97
N ILE A 123 -1.45 6.89 6.29
CA ILE A 123 -1.29 7.74 5.11
C ILE A 123 -1.13 6.87 3.86
N ALA A 124 -1.90 7.21 2.85
CA ALA A 124 -1.69 6.73 1.49
C ALA A 124 -1.14 7.89 0.65
N THR A 125 0.06 7.73 0.10
CA THR A 125 0.67 8.70 -0.81
C THR A 125 0.39 8.27 -2.23
N VAL A 126 -0.27 9.12 -3.01
CA VAL A 126 -0.75 8.80 -4.35
C VAL A 126 -0.31 9.88 -5.33
N GLY A 127 0.16 9.48 -6.51
CA GLY A 127 0.41 10.44 -7.58
C GLY A 127 -0.90 11.08 -8.05
N LEU A 128 -0.90 12.40 -8.28
CA LEU A 128 -2.08 13.11 -8.77
C LEU A 128 -2.62 12.54 -10.09
N PHE A 129 -1.75 11.92 -10.89
CA PHE A 129 -2.12 11.24 -12.14
C PHE A 129 -2.96 9.97 -11.91
N ASN A 130 -2.93 9.39 -10.71
CA ASN A 130 -3.58 8.12 -10.39
C ASN A 130 -4.95 8.34 -9.75
N LYS A 131 -5.91 8.82 -10.53
CA LYS A 131 -7.26 9.13 -10.07
C LYS A 131 -7.98 7.91 -9.49
N GLY A 132 -7.76 6.73 -10.05
CA GLY A 132 -8.37 5.50 -9.54
C GLY A 132 -7.94 5.17 -8.11
N ALA A 133 -6.68 5.37 -7.77
CA ALA A 133 -6.20 5.18 -6.41
C ALA A 133 -6.75 6.25 -5.46
N ILE A 134 -6.84 7.51 -5.90
CA ILE A 134 -7.44 8.59 -5.11
C ILE A 134 -8.89 8.24 -4.76
N GLU A 135 -9.70 7.87 -5.74
CA GLU A 135 -11.10 7.46 -5.55
C GLU A 135 -11.21 6.22 -4.65
N PHE A 136 -10.30 5.25 -4.81
CA PHE A 136 -10.26 4.06 -3.97
C PHE A 136 -10.08 4.43 -2.49
N TYR A 137 -9.07 5.23 -2.16
CA TYR A 137 -8.84 5.63 -0.77
C TYR A 137 -9.95 6.52 -0.23
N GLU A 138 -10.54 7.40 -1.04
CA GLU A 138 -11.74 8.15 -0.65
C GLU A 138 -12.90 7.22 -0.28
N SER A 139 -13.13 6.19 -1.06
CA SER A 139 -14.20 5.21 -0.80
C SER A 139 -14.01 4.45 0.52
N LEU A 140 -12.78 4.37 1.01
CA LEU A 140 -12.45 3.74 2.29
C LEU A 140 -12.57 4.70 3.49
N GLY A 141 -12.81 5.99 3.25
CA GLY A 141 -12.90 7.01 4.29
C GLY A 141 -11.61 7.81 4.53
N PHE A 142 -10.62 7.66 3.68
CA PHE A 142 -9.44 8.54 3.69
C PHE A 142 -9.84 9.93 3.20
N TYR A 143 -9.31 10.96 3.84
CA TYR A 143 -9.50 12.35 3.44
C TYR A 143 -8.19 13.00 3.01
N GLU A 144 -8.28 14.07 2.24
CA GLU A 144 -7.11 14.80 1.77
C GLU A 144 -6.35 15.40 2.95
N TYR A 145 -5.04 15.16 3.00
CA TYR A 145 -4.16 15.62 4.08
C TYR A 145 -3.14 16.65 3.57
N GLY A 146 -2.56 16.47 2.40
CA GLY A 146 -1.58 17.39 1.85
C GLY A 146 -1.20 17.08 0.41
N HIS A 147 -0.49 18.03 -0.18
CA HIS A 147 0.08 17.92 -1.52
C HIS A 147 1.57 18.22 -1.45
N PHE A 148 2.36 17.51 -2.22
CA PHE A 148 3.80 17.75 -2.32
C PHE A 148 4.35 17.21 -3.65
N GLU A 149 5.55 17.66 -4.00
CA GLU A 149 6.34 17.10 -5.08
C GLU A 149 7.41 16.19 -4.47
N ASN A 150 7.51 14.95 -4.95
CA ASN A 150 8.48 13.99 -4.45
C ASN A 150 9.87 14.18 -5.10
N ASP A 151 10.85 13.39 -4.66
CA ASP A 151 12.24 13.47 -5.13
C ASP A 151 12.41 13.17 -6.64
N THR A 152 11.42 12.55 -7.26
CA THR A 152 11.42 12.25 -8.69
C THR A 152 10.53 13.21 -9.49
N ASN A 153 10.22 14.38 -8.93
CA ASN A 153 9.42 15.45 -9.55
C ASN A 153 7.99 15.02 -9.92
N GLN A 154 7.41 14.12 -9.12
CA GLN A 154 6.01 13.73 -9.27
C GLN A 154 5.16 14.48 -8.25
N TYR A 155 4.04 15.05 -8.70
CA TYR A 155 3.07 15.69 -7.82
C TYR A 155 2.23 14.62 -7.11
N CYS A 156 2.18 14.67 -5.79
CA CYS A 156 1.54 13.71 -4.94
C CYS A 156 0.47 14.35 -4.06
N VAL A 157 -0.53 13.57 -3.73
CA VAL A 157 -1.50 13.87 -2.68
C VAL A 157 -1.38 12.81 -1.58
N SER A 158 -1.37 13.26 -0.33
CA SER A 158 -1.47 12.40 0.84
C SER A 158 -2.92 12.28 1.25
N ARG A 159 -3.39 11.04 1.42
CA ARG A 159 -4.72 10.70 1.93
C ARG A 159 -4.57 10.10 3.32
N ARG A 160 -5.37 10.55 4.27
CA ARG A 160 -5.25 10.19 5.69
C ARG A 160 -6.49 9.45 6.19
N PHE A 161 -6.25 8.42 6.98
CA PHE A 161 -7.28 7.70 7.73
C PHE A 161 -6.89 7.67 9.20
N ASP A 162 -7.74 8.16 10.09
CA ASP A 162 -7.50 8.13 11.53
C ASP A 162 -8.05 6.84 12.12
N LEU A 163 -7.20 6.13 12.87
CA LEU A 163 -7.60 4.93 13.58
C LEU A 163 -8.37 5.29 14.85
N PRO A 164 -9.40 4.51 15.23
CA PRO A 164 -10.09 4.72 16.50
C PRO A 164 -9.12 4.58 17.68
N VAL A 165 -9.23 5.50 18.61
CA VAL A 165 -8.42 5.49 19.85
C VAL A 165 -9.09 4.62 20.90
#